data_625a04b5b0d54d3e2b376d469046e323
#
_entry.id   625a04b5b0d54d3e2b376d469046e323
#
_cell.length_a   1.000
_cell.length_b   1.000
_cell.length_c   1.000
_cell.angle_alpha   90.00
_cell.angle_beta   90.00
_cell.angle_gamma   90.00
#
_symmetry.space_group_name_H-M   'P 1'
#
loop_
_entity.id
_entity.type
_entity.pdbx_description
1 polymer ?
#
loop_
_entity_poly.entity_id
_entity_poly.type
_entity_poly.pdbx_seq_one_letter_code
_entity_poly.pdbx_strand_id
1 'polypeptide(L)'
;MAIFAAVLKNRCFFMKKRTLLWLDDCRDPHTYNYIARFSPIGTDVHVVWVKNYDDFENFILQHGLPAAICFDHDLAEDSYDERTGYDCAKLVVEYCLQHHCDIPPFAIQSSNPVGKEDIQHLLDNYHHFFINTTKQS
;
A
#
# COMPACT_ATOMS: atom_id res chain seq x y z
N MET A 1 -0.50 -2.06 -36.89
CA MET A 1 -1.03 -1.37 -35.69
C MET A 1 -1.83 -2.28 -34.78
N ALA A 2 -2.80 -3.01 -35.29
CA ALA A 2 -3.60 -3.93 -34.46
C ALA A 2 -2.78 -5.07 -33.86
N ILE A 3 -1.83 -5.64 -34.63
CA ILE A 3 -0.97 -6.72 -34.16
C ILE A 3 -0.05 -6.23 -33.03
N PHE A 4 0.51 -5.03 -33.18
CA PHE A 4 1.39 -4.46 -32.18
C PHE A 4 0.63 -4.19 -30.88
N ALA A 5 -0.56 -3.65 -30.94
CA ALA A 5 -1.40 -3.39 -29.77
C ALA A 5 -1.77 -4.70 -29.06
N ALA A 6 -2.11 -5.75 -29.80
CA ALA A 6 -2.43 -7.06 -29.24
C ALA A 6 -1.21 -7.68 -28.54
N VAL A 7 -0.02 -7.56 -29.11
CA VAL A 7 1.22 -8.07 -28.51
C VAL A 7 1.52 -7.32 -27.20
N LEU A 8 1.39 -5.99 -27.20
CA LEU A 8 1.59 -5.20 -25.99
C LEU A 8 0.57 -5.57 -24.90
N LYS A 9 -0.68 -5.73 -25.26
CA LYS A 9 -1.74 -6.12 -24.36
C LYS A 9 -1.47 -7.49 -23.72
N ASN A 10 -1.02 -8.44 -24.53
CA ASN A 10 -0.67 -9.78 -24.05
C ASN A 10 0.53 -9.73 -23.11
N ARG A 11 1.56 -8.95 -23.43
CA ARG A 11 2.72 -8.77 -22.55
C ARG A 11 2.32 -8.18 -21.20
N CYS A 12 1.46 -7.17 -21.20
CA CYS A 12 0.95 -6.60 -19.95
C CYS A 12 0.18 -7.62 -19.14
N PHE A 13 -0.61 -8.46 -19.79
CA PHE A 13 -1.41 -9.48 -19.13
C PHE A 13 -0.57 -10.59 -18.51
N PHE A 14 0.47 -11.06 -19.23
CA PHE A 14 1.26 -12.23 -18.81
C PHE A 14 2.45 -11.89 -17.94
N MET A 15 3.01 -10.68 -18.03
CA MET A 15 4.30 -10.35 -17.41
C MET A 15 4.22 -9.42 -16.24
N LYS A 16 3.06 -8.80 -15.99
CA LYS A 16 2.92 -7.84 -14.88
C LYS A 16 2.23 -8.47 -13.69
N LYS A 17 3.03 -8.88 -12.70
CA LYS A 17 2.49 -9.16 -11.38
C LYS A 17 2.03 -7.86 -10.74
N ARG A 18 0.98 -7.93 -9.94
CA ARG A 18 0.51 -6.80 -9.15
C ARG A 18 1.53 -6.48 -8.07
N THR A 19 1.74 -5.21 -7.79
CA THR A 19 2.69 -4.77 -6.77
C THR A 19 2.06 -4.74 -5.40
N LEU A 20 2.71 -5.41 -4.45
CA LEU A 20 2.45 -5.30 -3.02
C LEU A 20 3.52 -4.43 -2.40
N LEU A 21 3.13 -3.28 -1.85
CA LEU A 21 4.04 -2.40 -1.13
C LEU A 21 4.07 -2.83 0.35
N TRP A 22 5.23 -3.30 0.79
CA TRP A 22 5.44 -3.80 2.15
C TRP A 22 6.21 -2.77 2.94
N LEU A 23 5.54 -2.14 3.91
CA LEU A 23 6.14 -1.15 4.81
C LEU A 23 6.46 -1.81 6.14
N ASP A 24 7.73 -1.99 6.43
CA ASP A 24 8.19 -2.58 7.69
C ASP A 24 9.68 -2.30 7.84
N ASP A 25 10.09 -1.82 9.01
CA ASP A 25 11.50 -1.50 9.25
C ASP A 25 12.36 -2.74 9.53
N CYS A 26 11.77 -3.85 9.95
CA CYS A 26 12.54 -5.03 10.36
C CYS A 26 12.06 -6.36 9.77
N ARG A 27 10.76 -6.53 9.49
CA ARG A 27 10.25 -7.81 8.98
C ARG A 27 10.50 -7.91 7.48
N ASP A 28 11.39 -8.83 7.10
CA ASP A 28 11.62 -9.15 5.68
C ASP A 28 10.38 -9.87 5.13
N PRO A 29 9.72 -9.32 4.10
CA PRO A 29 8.50 -9.93 3.59
C PRO A 29 8.71 -11.33 3.01
N HIS A 30 9.92 -11.68 2.63
CA HIS A 30 10.24 -12.99 2.04
C HIS A 30 10.51 -14.07 3.07
N THR A 31 10.34 -13.79 4.37
CA THR A 31 10.54 -14.74 5.46
C THR A 31 9.21 -15.10 6.14
N TYR A 32 9.18 -16.22 6.86
CA TYR A 32 8.08 -16.64 7.77
C TYR A 32 6.68 -16.65 7.15
N ASN A 33 6.57 -16.85 5.85
CA ASN A 33 5.27 -16.82 5.15
C ASN A 33 4.47 -15.53 5.35
N TYR A 34 5.16 -14.42 5.58
CA TYR A 34 4.49 -13.13 5.81
C TYR A 34 3.57 -12.72 4.66
N ILE A 35 4.00 -12.93 3.42
CA ILE A 35 3.17 -12.60 2.26
C ILE A 35 1.87 -13.41 2.27
N ALA A 36 1.95 -14.72 2.53
CA ALA A 36 0.77 -15.58 2.59
C ALA A 36 -0.18 -15.16 3.72
N ARG A 37 0.36 -14.67 4.85
CA ARG A 37 -0.43 -14.29 6.01
C ARG A 37 -1.09 -12.92 5.88
N PHE A 38 -0.39 -11.97 5.27
CA PHE A 38 -0.80 -10.57 5.32
C PHE A 38 -1.21 -9.97 3.99
N SER A 39 -0.78 -10.53 2.86
CA SER A 39 -1.15 -9.96 1.56
C SER A 39 -2.66 -10.04 1.32
N PRO A 40 -3.34 -8.90 1.13
CA PRO A 40 -4.77 -8.93 0.83
C PRO A 40 -5.10 -9.37 -0.60
N ILE A 41 -4.08 -9.54 -1.45
CA ILE A 41 -4.25 -9.89 -2.87
C ILE A 41 -3.55 -11.20 -3.24
N GLY A 42 -3.20 -12.03 -2.26
CA GLY A 42 -2.57 -13.33 -2.48
C GLY A 42 -1.06 -13.27 -2.57
N THR A 43 -0.44 -14.37 -2.99
CA THR A 43 1.01 -14.55 -2.96
C THR A 43 1.70 -14.31 -4.29
N ASP A 44 0.95 -14.28 -5.39
CA ASP A 44 1.52 -14.03 -6.73
C ASP A 44 1.63 -12.52 -6.97
N VAL A 45 2.60 -11.91 -6.30
CA VAL A 45 2.79 -10.47 -6.28
C VAL A 45 4.25 -10.11 -6.46
N HIS A 46 4.48 -8.91 -7.00
CA HIS A 46 5.79 -8.27 -6.99
C HIS A 46 5.88 -7.44 -5.70
N VAL A 47 6.77 -7.81 -4.79
CA VAL A 47 6.90 -7.15 -3.50
C VAL A 47 7.93 -6.04 -3.61
N VAL A 48 7.54 -4.84 -3.18
CA VAL A 48 8.47 -3.73 -2.97
C VAL A 48 8.52 -3.46 -1.46
N TRP A 49 9.70 -3.60 -0.89
CA TRP A 49 9.91 -3.42 0.55
C TRP A 49 10.46 -2.03 0.83
N VAL A 50 9.71 -1.26 1.60
CA VAL A 50 10.12 0.08 2.08
C VAL A 50 10.16 0.07 3.60
N LYS A 51 11.11 0.79 4.19
CA LYS A 51 11.41 0.67 5.61
C LYS A 51 11.10 1.91 6.43
N ASN A 52 10.81 3.03 5.78
CA ASN A 52 10.59 4.30 6.45
C ASN A 52 9.64 5.18 5.64
N TYR A 53 9.27 6.31 6.23
CA TYR A 53 8.35 7.25 5.58
C TYR A 53 8.89 7.78 4.26
N ASP A 54 10.15 8.17 4.20
CA ASP A 54 10.72 8.76 2.97
C ASP A 54 10.70 7.79 1.81
N ASP A 55 11.06 6.53 2.05
CA ASP A 55 11.01 5.49 1.01
C ASP A 55 9.58 5.21 0.56
N PHE A 56 8.64 5.20 1.51
CA PHE A 56 7.22 5.04 1.21
C PHE A 56 6.70 6.19 0.35
N GLU A 57 6.97 7.42 0.76
CA GLU A 57 6.58 8.63 0.01
C GLU A 57 7.17 8.62 -1.40
N ASN A 58 8.45 8.30 -1.53
CA ASN A 58 9.12 8.22 -2.83
C ASN A 58 8.45 7.21 -3.75
N PHE A 59 8.06 6.05 -3.20
CA PHE A 59 7.34 5.06 -4.01
C PHE A 59 6.02 5.62 -4.54
N ILE A 60 5.21 6.21 -3.67
CA ILE A 60 3.90 6.75 -4.06
C ILE A 60 4.06 7.88 -5.09
N LEU A 61 5.03 8.78 -4.89
CA LEU A 61 5.25 9.89 -5.81
C LEU A 61 5.74 9.44 -7.17
N GLN A 62 6.56 8.39 -7.23
CA GLN A 62 7.14 7.90 -8.49
C GLN A 62 6.23 6.93 -9.24
N HIS A 63 5.46 6.12 -8.54
CA HIS A 63 4.72 5.00 -9.12
C HIS A 63 3.21 5.11 -8.96
N GLY A 64 2.72 6.01 -8.10
CA GLY A 64 1.31 6.05 -7.73
C GLY A 64 0.97 4.94 -6.75
N LEU A 65 -0.33 4.63 -6.63
CA LEU A 65 -0.79 3.61 -5.70
C LEU A 65 -0.44 2.20 -6.19
N PRO A 66 0.09 1.35 -5.31
CA PRO A 66 0.27 -0.07 -5.63
C PRO A 66 -1.06 -0.81 -5.64
N ALA A 67 -1.03 -2.09 -6.02
CA ALA A 67 -2.22 -2.93 -5.99
C ALA A 67 -2.69 -3.24 -4.57
N ALA A 68 -1.75 -3.28 -3.61
CA ALA A 68 -2.07 -3.48 -2.19
C ALA A 68 -0.92 -2.95 -1.33
N ILE A 69 -1.22 -2.66 -0.06
CA ILE A 69 -0.24 -2.16 0.91
C ILE A 69 -0.34 -2.97 2.20
N CYS A 70 0.82 -3.38 2.73
CA CYS A 70 0.93 -3.91 4.08
C CYS A 70 1.63 -2.85 4.94
N PHE A 71 0.98 -2.42 6.01
CA PHE A 71 1.47 -1.37 6.90
C PHE A 71 2.04 -1.93 8.18
N ASP A 72 3.18 -1.41 8.62
CA ASP A 72 3.64 -1.45 10.00
C ASP A 72 3.49 -0.06 10.60
N HIS A 73 3.15 0.03 11.88
CA HIS A 73 2.99 1.33 12.55
C HIS A 73 4.33 1.90 13.01
N ASP A 74 5.11 1.09 13.73
CA ASP A 74 6.34 1.56 14.34
C ASP A 74 7.51 1.41 13.37
N LEU A 75 8.11 2.52 12.99
CA LEU A 75 9.19 2.56 12.00
C LEU A 75 10.45 3.13 12.62
N ALA A 76 11.55 2.35 12.55
CA ALA A 76 12.91 2.81 12.84
C ALA A 76 13.07 3.53 14.19
N GLU A 77 12.92 2.81 15.30
CA GLU A 77 13.04 3.35 16.67
C GLU A 77 14.36 4.10 16.90
N ASP A 78 15.41 3.76 16.16
CA ASP A 78 16.73 4.37 16.28
C ASP A 78 16.92 5.58 15.36
N SER A 79 15.89 5.99 14.63
CA SER A 79 15.95 7.11 13.69
C SER A 79 15.52 8.42 14.36
N TYR A 80 16.08 9.55 13.88
CA TYR A 80 15.58 10.87 14.24
C TYR A 80 14.20 11.18 13.62
N ASP A 81 13.75 10.34 12.69
CA ASP A 81 12.45 10.49 12.05
C ASP A 81 11.37 9.85 12.93
N GLU A 82 10.48 10.68 13.46
CA GLU A 82 9.38 10.23 14.32
C GLU A 82 8.13 9.82 13.55
N ARG A 83 8.15 9.94 12.22
CA ARG A 83 6.99 9.58 11.40
C ARG A 83 6.78 8.07 11.40
N THR A 84 5.52 7.67 11.54
CA THR A 84 5.11 6.28 11.69
C THR A 84 4.36 5.78 10.45
N GLY A 85 3.93 4.53 10.49
CA GLY A 85 3.03 3.98 9.47
C GLY A 85 1.71 4.73 9.39
N TYR A 86 1.25 5.36 10.48
CA TYR A 86 0.07 6.23 10.43
C TYR A 86 0.30 7.44 9.51
N ASP A 87 1.48 8.04 9.56
CA ASP A 87 1.83 9.12 8.64
C ASP A 87 1.85 8.65 7.19
N CYS A 88 2.32 7.43 6.94
CA CYS A 88 2.26 6.82 5.62
C CYS A 88 0.81 6.61 5.16
N ALA A 89 -0.06 6.16 6.06
CA ALA A 89 -1.49 6.00 5.75
C ALA A 89 -2.15 7.35 5.45
N LYS A 90 -1.79 8.41 6.17
CA LYS A 90 -2.27 9.77 5.87
C LYS A 90 -1.84 10.21 4.47
N LEU A 91 -0.61 9.90 4.08
CA LEU A 91 -0.12 10.21 2.73
C LEU A 91 -0.97 9.52 1.66
N VAL A 92 -1.34 8.25 1.88
CA VAL A 92 -2.23 7.52 0.96
C VAL A 92 -3.59 8.21 0.85
N VAL A 93 -4.17 8.63 1.97
CA VAL A 93 -5.46 9.34 1.98
C VAL A 93 -5.34 10.65 1.20
N GLU A 94 -4.28 11.42 1.42
CA GLU A 94 -4.05 12.68 0.69
C GLU A 94 -3.92 12.44 -0.81
N TYR A 95 -3.18 11.42 -1.21
CA TYR A 95 -3.05 11.03 -2.62
C TYR A 95 -4.42 10.69 -3.22
N CYS A 96 -5.20 9.90 -2.51
CA CYS A 96 -6.54 9.49 -2.98
C CYS A 96 -7.49 10.67 -3.09
N LEU A 97 -7.43 11.62 -2.16
CA LEU A 97 -8.22 12.84 -2.24
C LEU A 97 -7.87 13.67 -3.47
N GLN A 98 -6.57 13.82 -3.75
CA GLN A 98 -6.10 14.60 -4.90
C GLN A 98 -6.45 13.94 -6.23
N HIS A 99 -6.47 12.61 -6.29
CA HIS A 99 -6.67 11.86 -7.52
C HIS A 99 -8.08 11.28 -7.65
N HIS A 100 -8.97 11.60 -6.73
CA HIS A 100 -10.37 11.15 -6.73
C HIS A 100 -10.50 9.62 -6.87
N CYS A 101 -9.72 8.91 -6.07
CA CYS A 101 -9.73 7.43 -6.08
C CYS A 101 -9.84 6.88 -4.66
N ASP A 102 -10.15 5.60 -4.57
CA ASP A 102 -10.22 4.89 -3.30
C ASP A 102 -8.86 4.33 -2.91
N ILE A 103 -8.71 4.01 -1.63
CA ILE A 103 -7.51 3.35 -1.13
C ILE A 103 -7.43 1.92 -1.67
N PRO A 104 -6.20 1.43 -1.94
CA PRO A 104 -6.05 0.03 -2.34
C PRO A 104 -6.32 -0.92 -1.17
N PRO A 105 -6.57 -2.21 -1.45
CA PRO A 105 -6.61 -3.22 -0.39
C PRO A 105 -5.37 -3.13 0.49
N PHE A 106 -5.56 -3.32 1.80
CA PHE A 106 -4.45 -3.20 2.75
C PHE A 106 -4.56 -4.21 3.87
N ALA A 107 -3.42 -4.46 4.52
CA ALA A 107 -3.32 -5.21 5.76
C ALA A 107 -2.36 -4.49 6.69
N ILE A 108 -2.41 -4.81 7.97
CA ILE A 108 -1.56 -4.17 8.98
C ILE A 108 -0.92 -5.28 9.80
N GLN A 109 0.41 -5.40 9.72
CA GLN A 109 1.18 -6.42 10.42
C GLN A 109 1.87 -5.90 11.69
N SER A 110 1.43 -4.77 12.20
CA SER A 110 2.03 -4.14 13.38
C SER A 110 1.76 -4.95 14.65
N SER A 111 2.77 -5.00 15.53
CA SER A 111 2.61 -5.53 16.90
C SER A 111 2.08 -4.48 17.89
N ASN A 112 1.86 -3.24 17.45
CA ASN A 112 1.31 -2.16 18.25
C ASN A 112 -0.22 -2.11 18.06
N PRO A 113 -1.04 -2.56 19.04
CA PRO A 113 -2.49 -2.62 18.84
C PRO A 113 -3.15 -1.25 18.64
N VAL A 114 -2.68 -0.23 19.33
CA VAL A 114 -3.23 1.14 19.22
C VAL A 114 -2.88 1.71 17.84
N GLY A 115 -1.63 1.58 17.43
CA GLY A 115 -1.20 2.04 16.11
C GLY A 115 -1.92 1.34 14.98
N LYS A 116 -2.13 0.03 15.10
CA LYS A 116 -2.89 -0.75 14.14
C LYS A 116 -4.33 -0.24 14.02
N GLU A 117 -4.99 -0.01 15.14
CA GLU A 117 -6.36 0.48 15.17
C GLU A 117 -6.46 1.88 14.55
N ASP A 118 -5.50 2.75 14.84
CA ASP A 118 -5.47 4.11 14.27
C ASP A 118 -5.37 4.09 12.74
N ILE A 119 -4.50 3.26 12.19
CA ILE A 119 -4.38 3.10 10.73
C ILE A 119 -5.69 2.54 10.15
N GLN A 120 -6.23 1.50 10.78
CA GLN A 120 -7.48 0.86 10.32
C GLN A 120 -8.62 1.88 10.26
N HIS A 121 -8.81 2.66 11.32
CA HIS A 121 -9.88 3.66 11.39
C HIS A 121 -9.70 4.75 10.34
N LEU A 122 -8.48 5.25 10.17
CA LEU A 122 -8.22 6.29 9.17
C LEU A 122 -8.58 5.83 7.75
N LEU A 123 -8.12 4.64 7.38
CA LEU A 123 -8.33 4.11 6.04
C LEU A 123 -9.79 3.72 5.81
N ASP A 124 -10.43 3.11 6.81
CA ASP A 124 -11.86 2.75 6.72
C ASP A 124 -12.74 3.99 6.61
N ASN A 125 -12.45 5.03 7.39
CA ASN A 125 -13.20 6.29 7.34
C ASN A 125 -13.09 6.95 5.97
N TYR A 126 -11.90 6.95 5.38
CA TYR A 126 -11.75 7.50 4.02
C TYR A 126 -12.52 6.67 3.00
N HIS A 127 -12.45 5.34 3.10
CA HIS A 127 -13.18 4.46 2.19
C HIS A 127 -14.70 4.74 2.23
N HIS A 128 -15.26 4.87 3.43
CA HIS A 128 -16.67 5.22 3.58
C HIS A 128 -16.99 6.60 2.99
N PHE A 129 -16.13 7.57 3.23
CA PHE A 129 -16.28 8.91 2.62
C PHE A 129 -16.27 8.82 1.10
N PHE A 130 -15.33 8.08 0.54
CA PHE A 130 -15.20 7.91 -0.91
C PHE A 130 -16.46 7.28 -1.52
N ILE A 131 -16.94 6.18 -0.94
CA ILE A 131 -18.15 5.49 -1.41
C ILE A 131 -19.35 6.43 -1.37
N ASN A 132 -19.55 7.15 -0.26
CA ASN A 132 -20.70 8.04 -0.09
C ASN A 132 -20.63 9.23 -1.06
N THR A 133 -19.44 9.74 -1.33
CA THR A 133 -19.27 10.87 -2.27
C THR A 133 -19.54 10.44 -3.71
N THR A 134 -19.09 9.25 -4.11
CA THR A 134 -19.30 8.75 -5.47
C THR A 134 -20.75 8.38 -5.72
N LYS A 135 -21.51 7.97 -4.69
CA LYS A 135 -22.94 7.64 -4.83
C LYS A 135 -23.81 8.88 -5.05
N GLN A 136 -23.33 10.07 -4.70
CA GLN A 136 -24.09 11.32 -4.82
C GLN A 136 -23.88 12.02 -6.16
N SER A 137 -22.95 11.54 -6.94
CA SER A 137 -22.68 12.07 -8.27
C SER A 137 -23.29 11.17 -9.34
#